data_d32236fee9b03a55c86f47d27217ab08
#
_entry.id   d32236fee9b03a55c86f47d27217ab08
#
_cell.length_a   1.000
_cell.length_b   1.000
_cell.length_c   1.000
_cell.angle_alpha   90.00
_cell.angle_beta   90.00
_cell.angle_gamma   90.00
#
_symmetry.space_group_name_H-M   'P 1'
#
loop_
_entity.id
_entity.type
_entity.pdbx_description
1 polymer ?
#
loop_
_entity_poly.entity_id
_entity_poly.type
_entity_poly.pdbx_seq_one_letter_code
_entity_poly.pdbx_strand_id
1 'polypeptide(L)'
;MYALAVIRYRRPLEEVLEVVDEHRAYLRALKAAGTLVASGPFEPRFGGGLLLRLPDEGYDAAALAVRDGDPFVKHGLAQYELLPWLPNIGKEDLDRA
;
A
#
# COMPACT_ATOMS: atom_id res chain seq x y z
N MET A 1 -10.00 -0.15 -10.72
CA MET A 1 -8.57 -0.03 -11.13
C MET A 1 -7.67 -0.64 -10.06
N TYR A 2 -6.82 -1.56 -10.45
CA TYR A 2 -5.80 -2.05 -9.53
C TYR A 2 -4.58 -1.14 -9.55
N ALA A 3 -3.85 -1.13 -8.45
CA ALA A 3 -2.59 -0.40 -8.33
C ALA A 3 -1.61 -1.20 -7.48
N LEU A 4 -0.35 -1.09 -7.84
CA LEU A 4 0.75 -1.59 -7.01
C LEU A 4 1.37 -0.39 -6.32
N ALA A 5 1.54 -0.47 -5.01
CA ALA A 5 2.30 0.52 -4.27
C ALA A 5 3.62 -0.13 -3.84
N VAL A 6 4.72 0.48 -4.23
CA VAL A 6 6.05 0.09 -3.75
C VAL A 6 6.43 1.08 -2.68
N ILE A 7 6.60 0.59 -1.46
CA ILE A 7 6.96 1.41 -0.30
C ILE A 7 8.45 1.20 -0.04
N ARG A 8 9.21 2.29 -0.01
CA ARG A 8 10.64 2.26 0.26
C ARG A 8 10.93 3.01 1.54
N TYR A 9 11.66 2.38 2.47
CA TYR A 9 12.06 3.03 3.71
C TYR A 9 13.09 4.11 3.43
N ARG A 10 12.93 5.25 4.11
CA ARG A 10 13.82 6.42 4.02
C ARG A 10 14.65 6.60 5.27
N ARG A 11 14.39 5.80 6.30
CA ARG A 11 15.05 5.84 7.59
C ARG A 11 15.48 4.43 7.97
N PRO A 12 16.42 4.30 8.94
CA PRO A 12 16.82 2.98 9.42
C PRO A 12 15.63 2.13 9.88
N LEU A 13 15.74 0.81 9.72
CA LEU A 13 14.65 -0.11 10.05
C LEU A 13 14.16 0.05 11.49
N GLU A 14 15.06 0.30 12.43
CA GLU A 14 14.70 0.49 13.84
C GLU A 14 13.73 1.65 14.05
N GLU A 15 13.86 2.74 13.29
CA GLU A 15 12.92 3.86 13.35
C GLU A 15 11.57 3.49 12.72
N VAL A 16 11.61 2.74 11.61
CA VAL A 16 10.40 2.26 10.95
C VAL A 16 9.61 1.35 11.88
N LEU A 17 10.31 0.46 12.60
CA LEU A 17 9.66 -0.48 13.52
C LEU A 17 8.95 0.21 14.69
N GLU A 18 9.33 1.42 15.04
CA GLU A 18 8.64 2.19 16.09
C GLU A 18 7.21 2.57 15.69
N VAL A 19 6.92 2.62 14.39
CA VAL A 19 5.62 3.04 13.85
C VAL A 19 4.89 1.88 13.18
N VAL A 20 5.47 0.68 13.18
CA VAL A 20 4.92 -0.45 12.42
C VAL A 20 3.52 -0.85 12.88
N ASP A 21 3.20 -0.75 14.16
CA ASP A 21 1.87 -1.12 14.66
C ASP A 21 0.79 -0.19 14.14
N GLU A 22 1.06 1.12 14.10
CA GLU A 22 0.15 2.09 13.51
C GLU A 22 -0.05 1.83 12.02
N HIS A 23 1.06 1.54 11.30
CA HIS A 23 1.02 1.23 9.89
C HIS A 23 0.16 -0.02 9.62
N ARG A 24 0.34 -1.07 10.40
CA ARG A 24 -0.46 -2.30 10.26
C ARG A 24 -1.93 -2.07 10.55
N ALA A 25 -2.26 -1.26 11.55
CA ALA A 25 -3.64 -0.90 11.85
C ALA A 25 -4.28 -0.15 10.68
N TYR A 26 -3.54 0.77 10.07
CA TYR A 26 -3.98 1.48 8.88
C TYR A 26 -4.25 0.51 7.73
N LEU A 27 -3.34 -0.43 7.46
CA LEU A 27 -3.51 -1.42 6.39
C LEU A 27 -4.70 -2.34 6.64
N ARG A 28 -4.93 -2.74 7.89
CA ARG A 28 -6.12 -3.56 8.23
C ARG A 28 -7.41 -2.81 7.98
N ALA A 29 -7.43 -1.50 8.23
CA ALA A 29 -8.61 -0.68 7.91
C ALA A 29 -8.84 -0.61 6.40
N LEU A 30 -7.78 -0.46 5.60
CA LEU A 30 -7.90 -0.51 4.14
C LEU A 30 -8.38 -1.88 3.66
N LYS A 31 -7.92 -2.95 4.31
CA LYS A 31 -8.37 -4.32 3.97
C LYS A 31 -9.86 -4.49 4.27
N ALA A 32 -10.30 -4.03 5.42
CA ALA A 32 -11.71 -4.10 5.82
C ALA A 32 -12.61 -3.29 4.88
N ALA A 33 -12.11 -2.18 4.36
CA ALA A 33 -12.84 -1.33 3.40
C ALA A 33 -12.84 -1.89 1.97
N GLY A 34 -12.09 -2.96 1.69
CA GLY A 34 -11.97 -3.52 0.36
C GLY A 34 -10.96 -2.83 -0.54
N THR A 35 -10.24 -1.84 -0.02
CA THR A 35 -9.23 -1.09 -0.78
C THR A 35 -7.93 -1.88 -0.91
N LEU A 36 -7.54 -2.60 0.13
CA LEU A 36 -6.32 -3.41 0.12
C LEU A 36 -6.66 -4.87 -0.17
N VAL A 37 -6.02 -5.45 -1.18
CA VAL A 37 -6.15 -6.87 -1.49
C VAL A 37 -5.12 -7.68 -0.71
N ALA A 38 -3.85 -7.25 -0.75
CA ALA A 38 -2.76 -7.94 -0.07
C ALA A 38 -1.62 -6.97 0.18
N SER A 39 -0.80 -7.26 1.19
CA SER A 39 0.39 -6.48 1.51
C SER A 39 1.43 -7.35 2.17
N GLY A 40 2.69 -6.91 2.12
CA GLY A 40 3.77 -7.59 2.81
C GLY A 40 5.10 -6.89 2.63
N PRO A 41 6.07 -7.17 3.51
CA PRO A 41 7.41 -6.63 3.37
C PRO A 41 8.17 -7.29 2.23
N PHE A 42 9.12 -6.57 1.64
CA PHE A 42 10.06 -7.17 0.71
C PHE A 42 11.18 -7.93 1.44
N GLU A 43 11.81 -8.86 0.73
CA GLU A 43 12.97 -9.60 1.21
C GLU A 43 14.17 -9.27 0.31
N PRO A 44 15.25 -8.66 0.82
CA PRO A 44 15.43 -8.14 2.18
C PRO A 44 14.50 -6.99 2.52
N ARG A 45 14.36 -6.68 3.81
CA ARG A 45 13.34 -5.73 4.28
C ARG A 45 13.80 -4.28 4.11
N PHE A 46 13.66 -3.74 2.91
CA PHE A 46 13.92 -2.33 2.60
C PHE A 46 12.62 -1.55 2.36
N GLY A 47 11.50 -2.20 2.46
CA GLY A 47 10.17 -1.65 2.22
C GLY A 47 9.15 -2.75 2.11
N GLY A 48 8.06 -2.48 1.42
CA GLY A 48 6.99 -3.44 1.22
C GLY A 48 6.15 -3.11 0.00
N GLY A 49 5.21 -4.00 -0.29
CA GLY A 49 4.28 -3.82 -1.40
C GLY A 49 2.84 -3.87 -0.94
N LEU A 50 2.01 -3.10 -1.63
CA LEU A 50 0.56 -3.16 -1.48
C LEU A 50 -0.06 -3.46 -2.83
N LEU A 51 -1.03 -4.36 -2.86
CA LEU A 51 -1.92 -4.52 -4.00
C LEU A 51 -3.25 -3.86 -3.64
N LEU A 52 -3.59 -2.80 -4.37
CA LEU A 52 -4.75 -1.96 -4.07
C LEU A 52 -5.83 -2.12 -5.12
N ARG A 53 -7.08 -1.99 -4.67
CA ARG A 53 -8.27 -1.91 -5.52
C ARG A 53 -8.86 -0.52 -5.32
N LEU A 54 -8.79 0.32 -6.37
CA LEU A 54 -9.18 1.73 -6.31
C LEU A 54 -10.28 2.00 -7.34
N PRO A 55 -11.11 3.04 -7.14
CA PRO A 55 -12.13 3.36 -8.13
C PRO A 55 -11.50 3.81 -9.45
N ASP A 56 -12.17 3.51 -10.57
CA ASP A 56 -11.71 3.97 -11.88
C ASP A 56 -11.83 5.49 -11.98
N GLU A 57 -12.98 6.01 -11.59
CA GLU A 57 -13.20 7.44 -11.52
C GLU A 57 -12.64 7.99 -10.21
N GLY A 58 -11.79 9.00 -10.30
CA GLY A 58 -11.12 9.56 -9.12
C GLY A 58 -9.94 8.74 -8.65
N TYR A 59 -9.37 7.90 -9.52
CA TYR A 59 -8.23 7.04 -9.19
C TYR A 59 -7.07 7.81 -8.56
N ASP A 60 -6.66 8.92 -9.19
CA ASP A 60 -5.48 9.66 -8.70
C ASP A 60 -5.69 10.17 -7.28
N ALA A 61 -6.84 10.76 -7.00
CA ALA A 61 -7.14 11.24 -5.65
C ALA A 61 -7.19 10.10 -4.63
N ALA A 62 -7.78 8.96 -5.00
CA ALA A 62 -7.87 7.81 -4.13
C ALA A 62 -6.49 7.20 -3.84
N ALA A 63 -5.63 7.10 -4.86
CA ALA A 63 -4.28 6.59 -4.70
C ALA A 63 -3.44 7.48 -3.79
N LEU A 64 -3.50 8.80 -3.99
CA LEU A 64 -2.79 9.75 -3.15
C LEU A 64 -3.31 9.74 -1.70
N ALA A 65 -4.61 9.53 -1.50
CA ALA A 65 -5.19 9.42 -0.17
C ALA A 65 -4.65 8.20 0.59
N VAL A 66 -4.46 7.07 -0.09
CA VAL A 66 -3.85 5.88 0.52
C VAL A 66 -2.43 6.19 0.99
N ARG A 67 -1.63 6.80 0.13
CA ARG A 67 -0.26 7.21 0.46
C ARG A 67 -0.22 8.15 1.66
N ASP A 68 -1.01 9.22 1.59
CA ASP A 68 -0.96 10.28 2.60
C ASP A 68 -1.54 9.86 3.95
N GLY A 69 -2.40 8.84 3.95
CA GLY A 69 -2.97 8.29 5.19
C GLY A 69 -2.05 7.33 5.93
N ASP A 70 -1.01 6.82 5.28
CA ASP A 70 -0.10 5.84 5.89
C ASP A 70 0.78 6.51 6.94
N PRO A 71 0.78 6.00 8.21
CA PRO A 71 1.66 6.52 9.26
C PRO A 71 3.14 6.56 8.88
N PHE A 72 3.62 5.62 8.06
CA PHE A 72 5.00 5.65 7.58
C PHE A 72 5.30 6.93 6.78
N VAL A 73 4.36 7.36 5.96
CA VAL A 73 4.50 8.61 5.18
C VAL A 73 4.35 9.83 6.08
N LYS A 74 3.37 9.80 6.98
CA LYS A 74 3.12 10.91 7.91
C LYS A 74 4.33 11.21 8.79
N HIS A 75 5.06 10.17 9.18
CA HIS A 75 6.26 10.31 10.03
C HIS A 75 7.56 10.46 9.23
N GLY A 76 7.48 10.57 7.90
CA GLY A 76 8.65 10.74 7.05
C GLY A 76 9.55 9.52 6.97
N LEU A 77 9.02 8.33 7.23
CA LEU A 77 9.81 7.09 7.31
C LEU A 77 9.89 6.34 5.99
N ALA A 78 8.96 6.60 5.07
CA ALA A 78 8.87 5.86 3.82
C ALA A 78 8.31 6.73 2.70
N GLN A 79 8.54 6.27 1.49
CA GLN A 79 8.08 6.89 0.26
C GLN A 79 7.33 5.84 -0.55
N TYR A 80 6.24 6.25 -1.21
CA TYR A 80 5.45 5.40 -2.08
C TYR A 80 5.79 5.66 -3.55
N GLU A 81 5.84 4.58 -4.31
CA GLU A 81 5.72 4.60 -5.76
C GLU A 81 4.39 3.93 -6.11
N LEU A 82 3.48 4.67 -6.73
CA LEU A 82 2.14 4.18 -7.07
C LEU A 82 2.08 3.88 -8.57
N LEU A 83 1.77 2.62 -8.90
CA LEU A 83 1.76 2.14 -10.29
C LEU A 83 0.34 1.66 -10.62
N PRO A 84 -0.40 2.36 -11.50
CA PRO A 84 -1.65 1.80 -12.03
C PRO A 84 -1.34 0.48 -12.72
N TRP A 85 -2.14 -0.55 -12.47
CA TRP A 85 -1.86 -1.88 -12.96
C TRP A 85 -3.10 -2.50 -13.59
N LEU A 86 -2.91 -3.07 -14.79
CA LEU A 86 -3.98 -3.71 -15.54
C LEU A 86 -3.70 -5.22 -15.60
N PRO A 87 -4.06 -5.99 -14.57
CA PRO A 87 -3.87 -7.43 -14.61
C PRO A 87 -4.74 -8.04 -15.69
N ASN A 88 -4.17 -8.91 -16.50
CA ASN A 88 -4.88 -9.62 -17.57
C ASN A 88 -5.08 -11.08 -17.21
N ILE A 89 -4.01 -11.76 -16.87
CA ILE A 89 -4.04 -13.19 -16.49
C ILE A 89 -4.27 -13.27 -14.98
N GLY A 90 -5.31 -13.96 -14.56
CA GLY A 90 -5.65 -14.09 -13.14
C GLY A 90 -6.52 -12.96 -12.60
N LYS A 91 -7.02 -12.06 -13.46
CA LYS A 91 -7.85 -10.94 -13.04
C LYS A 91 -9.10 -11.40 -12.30
N GLU A 92 -9.72 -12.49 -12.75
CA GLU A 92 -10.94 -13.04 -12.13
C GLU A 92 -10.69 -13.44 -10.67
N ASP A 93 -9.52 -13.97 -10.38
CA ASP A 93 -9.17 -14.37 -9.01
C ASP A 93 -8.97 -13.14 -8.12
N LEU A 94 -8.38 -12.08 -8.67
CA LEU A 94 -8.25 -10.81 -7.95
C LEU A 94 -9.60 -10.17 -7.71
N ASP A 95 -10.50 -10.21 -8.68
CA ASP A 95 -11.83 -9.61 -8.55
C ASP A 95 -12.67 -10.30 -7.47
N ARG A 96 -12.37 -11.58 -7.16
CA ARG A 96 -13.03 -12.34 -6.10
C ARG A 96 -12.36 -12.20 -4.73
N ALA A 97 -11.16 -11.71 -4.72
CA ALA A 97 -10.38 -11.61 -3.48
C ALA A 97 -10.97 -10.57 -2.51
#